data_dc64cbc1e18d5d45c687dc684131cb51
#
_entry.id   dc64cbc1e18d5d45c687dc684131cb51
#
_cell.length_a   1.000
_cell.length_b   1.000
_cell.length_c   1.000
_cell.angle_alpha   90.00
_cell.angle_beta   90.00
_cell.angle_gamma   90.00
#
_symmetry.space_group_name_H-M   'P 1'
#
loop_
_entity.id
_entity.type
_entity.pdbx_description
1 polymer ?
#
loop_
_entity_poly.entity_id
_entity_poly.type
_entity_poly.pdbx_seq_one_letter_code
_entity_poly.pdbx_strand_id
1 'polypeptide(L)'
;HTNPVQEYADPKLKNSYVAYALNYIHEHYNTKILQEDIAQQLQISVRYLSKLFKSYMGVTLSNYINIYRINRSIQLMQTTSLTLTEIALQVGFTDSQHYSKVFMNIINEAPSQYRKAI
;
A
#
# COMPACT_ATOMS: atom_id res chain seq x y z
N HIS A 1 -3.62 12.01 -17.78
CA HIS A 1 -3.16 13.28 -18.34
C HIS A 1 -2.88 14.28 -17.23
N THR A 2 -1.64 14.71 -17.11
CA THR A 2 -1.20 15.59 -16.04
C THR A 2 -1.44 17.04 -16.43
N ASN A 3 -2.07 17.80 -15.54
CA ASN A 3 -2.22 19.24 -15.70
C ASN A 3 -0.86 19.89 -15.46
N PRO A 4 -0.32 20.67 -16.44
CA PRO A 4 1.00 21.32 -16.28
C PRO A 4 1.09 22.21 -15.04
N VAL A 5 -0.01 22.84 -14.63
CA VAL A 5 -0.03 23.68 -13.43
C VAL A 5 0.26 22.86 -12.18
N GLN A 6 -0.21 21.60 -12.13
CA GLN A 6 0.05 20.70 -10.99
C GLN A 6 1.52 20.35 -10.89
N GLU A 7 2.23 20.19 -12.01
CA GLU A 7 3.65 19.85 -12.01
C GLU A 7 4.52 20.94 -11.40
N TYR A 8 4.06 22.18 -11.46
CA TYR A 8 4.77 23.33 -10.90
C TYR A 8 4.18 23.78 -9.57
N ALA A 9 3.37 22.91 -8.92
CA ALA A 9 2.78 23.24 -7.64
C ALA A 9 3.84 23.40 -6.56
N ASP A 10 3.50 24.19 -5.55
CA ASP A 10 4.34 24.42 -4.38
C ASP A 10 4.77 23.09 -3.76
N PRO A 11 6.06 22.94 -3.35
CA PRO A 11 6.52 21.72 -2.68
C PRO A 11 5.69 21.34 -1.45
N LYS A 12 5.17 22.30 -0.69
CA LYS A 12 4.30 22.02 0.44
C LYS A 12 3.01 21.36 0.00
N LEU A 13 2.44 21.80 -1.15
CA LEU A 13 1.24 21.19 -1.69
C LEU A 13 1.50 19.76 -2.18
N LYS A 14 2.63 19.57 -2.87
CA LYS A 14 3.03 18.22 -3.31
C LYS A 14 3.19 17.29 -2.12
N ASN A 15 3.83 17.75 -1.05
CA ASN A 15 4.01 16.97 0.16
C ASN A 15 2.66 16.62 0.80
N SER A 16 1.71 17.55 0.80
CA SER A 16 0.39 17.28 1.38
C SER A 16 -0.41 16.31 0.53
N TYR A 17 -0.23 16.25 -0.78
CA TYR A 17 -0.83 15.22 -1.63
C TYR A 17 -0.32 13.83 -1.25
N VAL A 18 0.99 13.70 -1.05
CA VAL A 18 1.59 12.43 -0.65
C VAL A 18 1.12 12.04 0.76
N ALA A 19 1.08 12.99 1.68
CA ALA A 19 0.60 12.75 3.04
C ALA A 19 -0.85 12.27 3.06
N TYR A 20 -1.70 12.87 2.22
CA TYR A 20 -3.09 12.43 2.10
C TYR A 20 -3.17 10.98 1.60
N ALA A 21 -2.39 10.65 0.57
CA ALA A 21 -2.37 9.30 0.03
C ALA A 21 -1.91 8.29 1.09
N LEU A 22 -0.88 8.62 1.85
CA LEU A 22 -0.40 7.75 2.94
C LEU A 22 -1.48 7.52 4.00
N ASN A 23 -2.13 8.59 4.44
CA ASN A 23 -3.21 8.47 5.42
C ASN A 23 -4.37 7.64 4.89
N TYR A 24 -4.73 7.84 3.62
CA TYR A 24 -5.78 7.06 2.98
C TYR A 24 -5.44 5.56 3.00
N ILE A 25 -4.21 5.22 2.65
CA ILE A 25 -3.75 3.82 2.65
C ILE A 25 -3.80 3.24 4.06
N HIS A 26 -3.31 3.98 5.05
CA HIS A 26 -3.29 3.51 6.43
C HIS A 26 -4.69 3.28 7.00
N GLU A 27 -5.67 4.06 6.56
CA GLU A 27 -7.04 3.91 7.01
C GLU A 27 -7.82 2.83 6.25
N HIS A 28 -7.44 2.54 4.99
CA HIS A 28 -8.22 1.70 4.10
C HIS A 28 -7.47 0.46 3.59
N TYR A 29 -6.28 0.17 4.12
CA TYR A 29 -5.43 -0.91 3.58
C TYR A 29 -6.13 -2.27 3.54
N ASN A 30 -7.05 -2.52 4.46
CA ASN A 30 -7.75 -3.80 4.58
C ASN A 30 -8.96 -3.93 3.66
N THR A 31 -9.15 -2.96 2.78
CA THR A 31 -10.20 -2.98 1.76
C THR A 31 -9.57 -2.78 0.39
N LYS A 32 -10.40 -2.85 -0.66
CA LYS A 32 -9.93 -2.55 -2.01
C LYS A 32 -9.64 -1.06 -2.12
N ILE A 33 -8.42 -0.72 -2.55
CA ILE A 33 -8.01 0.67 -2.76
C ILE A 33 -7.89 0.92 -4.25
N LEU A 34 -8.58 1.96 -4.73
CA LEU A 34 -8.47 2.45 -6.10
C LEU A 34 -7.71 3.77 -6.09
N GLN A 35 -6.66 3.86 -6.90
CA GLN A 35 -5.87 5.09 -7.02
C GLN A 35 -6.73 6.26 -7.52
N GLU A 36 -7.73 5.96 -8.34
CA GLU A 36 -8.69 6.93 -8.85
C GLU A 36 -9.44 7.64 -7.74
N ASP A 37 -9.80 6.93 -6.68
CA ASP A 37 -10.51 7.51 -5.55
C ASP A 37 -9.65 8.52 -4.81
N ILE A 38 -8.38 8.21 -4.61
CA ILE A 38 -7.43 9.12 -3.95
C ILE A 38 -7.21 10.36 -4.82
N ALA A 39 -6.96 10.15 -6.11
CA ALA A 39 -6.70 11.23 -7.05
C ALA A 39 -7.90 12.17 -7.17
N GLN A 40 -9.11 11.60 -7.19
CA GLN A 40 -10.35 12.37 -7.27
C GLN A 40 -10.51 13.28 -6.05
N GLN A 41 -10.25 12.78 -4.87
CA GLN A 41 -10.32 13.58 -3.65
C GLN A 41 -9.33 14.75 -3.67
N LEU A 42 -8.18 14.54 -4.28
CA LEU A 42 -7.15 15.58 -4.39
C LEU A 42 -7.33 16.47 -5.63
N GLN A 43 -8.29 16.14 -6.51
CA GLN A 43 -8.55 16.86 -7.76
C GLN A 43 -7.31 16.90 -8.67
N ILE A 44 -6.61 15.76 -8.73
CA ILE A 44 -5.44 15.58 -9.60
C ILE A 44 -5.66 14.31 -10.42
N SER A 45 -4.84 14.14 -11.47
CA SER A 45 -4.89 12.91 -12.27
C SER A 45 -4.22 11.75 -11.55
N VAL A 46 -4.64 10.52 -11.86
CA VAL A 46 -3.98 9.31 -11.35
C VAL A 46 -2.51 9.30 -11.76
N ARG A 47 -2.22 9.71 -13.00
CA ARG A 47 -0.86 9.73 -13.51
C ARG A 47 0.03 10.67 -12.70
N TYR A 48 -0.48 11.85 -12.37
CA TYR A 48 0.27 12.79 -11.56
C TYR A 48 0.48 12.27 -10.15
N LEU A 49 -0.56 11.71 -9.55
CA LEU A 49 -0.48 11.08 -8.23
C LEU A 49 0.59 9.99 -8.18
N SER A 50 0.58 9.08 -9.17
CA SER A 50 1.54 7.97 -9.24
C SER A 50 2.97 8.47 -9.34
N LYS A 51 3.20 9.45 -10.21
CA LYS A 51 4.52 10.05 -10.41
C LYS A 51 5.02 10.72 -9.13
N LEU A 52 4.16 11.51 -8.52
CA LEU A 52 4.49 12.25 -7.31
C LEU A 52 4.78 11.32 -6.14
N PHE A 53 3.94 10.30 -5.96
CA PHE A 53 4.11 9.35 -4.86
C PHE A 53 5.44 8.61 -4.98
N LYS A 54 5.75 8.09 -6.17
CA LYS A 54 7.02 7.41 -6.39
C LYS A 54 8.21 8.32 -6.18
N SER A 55 8.11 9.58 -6.62
CA SER A 55 9.17 10.56 -6.45
C SER A 55 9.48 10.82 -4.97
N TYR A 56 8.46 10.91 -4.14
CA TYR A 56 8.63 11.21 -2.71
C TYR A 56 8.95 9.98 -1.88
N MET A 57 8.35 8.84 -2.22
CA MET A 57 8.42 7.64 -1.38
C MET A 57 9.45 6.62 -1.86
N GLY A 58 9.95 6.76 -3.09
CA GLY A 58 10.91 5.81 -3.65
C GLY A 58 10.30 4.50 -4.14
N VAL A 59 9.02 4.27 -3.91
CA VAL A 59 8.29 3.08 -4.38
C VAL A 59 6.97 3.52 -4.97
N THR A 60 6.39 2.68 -5.84
CA THR A 60 5.08 2.97 -6.42
C THR A 60 4.00 2.90 -5.33
N LEU A 61 2.88 3.57 -5.58
CA LEU A 61 1.75 3.54 -4.67
C LEU A 61 1.25 2.11 -4.45
N SER A 62 1.15 1.32 -5.53
CA SER A 62 0.74 -0.09 -5.43
C SER A 62 1.70 -0.91 -4.59
N ASN A 63 3.00 -0.73 -4.76
CA ASN A 63 3.99 -1.44 -3.96
C ASN A 63 3.93 -1.01 -2.50
N TYR A 64 3.71 0.26 -2.24
CA TYR A 64 3.58 0.73 -0.86
C TYR A 64 2.38 0.08 -0.16
N ILE A 65 1.24 -0.01 -0.85
CA ILE A 65 0.07 -0.70 -0.29
C ILE A 65 0.42 -2.14 0.08
N ASN A 66 1.09 -2.84 -0.82
CA ASN A 66 1.50 -4.23 -0.56
C ASN A 66 2.47 -4.34 0.62
N ILE A 67 3.46 -3.45 0.67
CA ILE A 67 4.42 -3.42 1.80
C ILE A 67 3.69 -3.17 3.12
N TYR A 68 2.76 -2.24 3.13
CA TYR A 68 2.00 -1.93 4.33
C TYR A 68 1.17 -3.13 4.78
N ARG A 69 0.48 -3.79 3.85
CA ARG A 69 -0.32 -4.99 4.14
C ARG A 69 0.54 -6.12 4.69
N ILE A 70 1.71 -6.34 4.09
CA ILE A 70 2.63 -7.39 4.56
C ILE A 70 3.11 -7.09 5.98
N ASN A 71 3.49 -5.85 6.27
CA ASN A 71 3.91 -5.46 7.61
C ASN A 71 2.80 -5.68 8.63
N ARG A 72 1.56 -5.34 8.29
CA ARG A 72 0.41 -5.61 9.17
C ARG A 72 0.19 -7.11 9.37
N SER A 73 0.39 -7.91 8.31
CA SER A 73 0.25 -9.36 8.40
C SER A 73 1.26 -9.97 9.36
N ILE A 74 2.49 -9.46 9.37
CA ILE A 74 3.54 -9.93 10.29
C ILE A 74 3.15 -9.62 11.74
N GLN A 75 2.59 -8.45 12.00
CA GLN A 75 2.09 -8.13 13.34
C GLN A 75 1.01 -9.11 13.79
N LEU A 76 0.08 -9.47 12.89
CA LEU A 76 -0.96 -10.44 13.20
C LEU A 76 -0.40 -11.85 13.43
N MET A 77 0.65 -12.23 12.70
CA MET A 77 1.35 -13.49 12.94
C MET A 77 1.89 -13.58 14.36
N GLN A 78 2.41 -12.46 14.88
CA GLN A 78 3.05 -12.39 16.19
C GLN A 78 2.04 -12.30 17.33
N THR A 79 0.89 -11.68 17.09
CA THR A 79 -0.03 -11.30 18.16
C THR A 79 -1.33 -12.10 18.17
N THR A 80 -1.56 -12.98 17.17
CA THR A 80 -2.79 -13.74 17.08
C THR A 80 -2.51 -15.20 16.73
N SER A 81 -3.54 -16.05 16.89
CA SER A 81 -3.52 -17.44 16.43
C SER A 81 -4.27 -17.62 15.12
N LEU A 82 -4.57 -16.53 14.42
CA LEU A 82 -5.26 -16.59 13.13
C LEU A 82 -4.46 -17.43 12.13
N THR A 83 -5.16 -18.14 11.26
CA THR A 83 -4.49 -18.86 10.17
C THR A 83 -3.93 -17.85 9.16
N LEU A 84 -2.98 -18.29 8.35
CA LEU A 84 -2.40 -17.44 7.31
C LEU A 84 -3.46 -17.01 6.30
N THR A 85 -4.43 -17.88 5.98
CA THR A 85 -5.54 -17.51 5.09
C THR A 85 -6.39 -16.41 5.70
N GLU A 86 -6.70 -16.52 7.00
CA GLU A 86 -7.45 -15.49 7.71
C GLU A 86 -6.69 -14.17 7.76
N ILE A 87 -5.39 -14.22 8.03
CA ILE A 87 -4.53 -13.03 8.04
C ILE A 87 -4.54 -12.36 6.68
N ALA A 88 -4.37 -13.14 5.60
CA ALA A 88 -4.34 -12.62 4.24
C ALA A 88 -5.60 -11.79 3.93
N LEU A 89 -6.76 -12.34 4.24
CA LEU A 89 -8.03 -11.65 4.00
C LEU A 89 -8.18 -10.43 4.90
N GLN A 90 -7.75 -10.53 6.14
CA GLN A 90 -7.90 -9.44 7.11
C GLN A 90 -7.05 -8.22 6.74
N VAL A 91 -5.89 -8.42 6.11
CA VAL A 91 -5.03 -7.30 5.70
C VAL A 91 -5.33 -6.81 4.28
N GLY A 92 -6.35 -7.35 3.62
CA GLY A 92 -6.86 -6.80 2.37
C GLY A 92 -6.54 -7.56 1.10
N PHE A 93 -5.91 -8.73 1.18
CA PHE A 93 -5.71 -9.57 -0.01
C PHE A 93 -6.99 -10.33 -0.33
N THR A 94 -7.20 -10.62 -1.60
CA THR A 94 -8.41 -11.34 -2.03
C THR A 94 -8.34 -12.83 -1.77
N ASP A 95 -7.12 -13.39 -1.74
CA ASP A 95 -6.93 -14.81 -1.45
C ASP A 95 -5.52 -15.04 -0.89
N SER A 96 -5.30 -16.22 -0.34
CA SER A 96 -4.04 -16.58 0.30
C SER A 96 -2.91 -16.80 -0.71
N GLN A 97 -3.22 -17.17 -1.95
CA GLN A 97 -2.20 -17.38 -2.97
C GLN A 97 -1.56 -16.06 -3.37
N HIS A 98 -2.36 -15.04 -3.58
CA HIS A 98 -1.86 -13.70 -3.89
C HIS A 98 -1.03 -13.17 -2.72
N TYR A 99 -1.52 -13.34 -1.50
CA TYR A 99 -0.79 -12.96 -0.29
C TYR A 99 0.58 -13.62 -0.23
N SER A 100 0.65 -14.94 -0.45
CA SER A 100 1.91 -15.68 -0.39
C SER A 100 2.90 -15.19 -1.43
N LYS A 101 2.43 -14.90 -2.64
CA LYS A 101 3.26 -14.38 -3.72
C LYS A 101 3.87 -13.03 -3.36
N VAL A 102 3.04 -12.11 -2.86
CA VAL A 102 3.50 -10.78 -2.48
C VAL A 102 4.44 -10.86 -1.29
N PHE A 103 4.12 -11.72 -0.31
CA PHE A 103 4.97 -11.94 0.86
C PHE A 103 6.35 -12.42 0.44
N MET A 104 6.41 -13.43 -0.43
CA MET A 104 7.68 -13.97 -0.93
C MET A 104 8.49 -12.89 -1.64
N ASN A 105 7.84 -12.06 -2.46
CA ASN A 105 8.53 -11.00 -3.19
C ASN A 105 9.13 -9.93 -2.26
N ILE A 106 8.47 -9.62 -1.17
CA ILE A 106 8.90 -8.54 -0.27
C ILE A 106 9.86 -9.07 0.80
N ILE A 107 9.56 -10.24 1.39
CA ILE A 107 10.28 -10.77 2.54
C ILE A 107 11.33 -11.81 2.14
N ASN A 108 11.22 -12.42 0.95
CA ASN A 108 12.08 -13.48 0.44
C ASN A 108 11.95 -14.81 1.20
N GLU A 109 10.83 -15.01 1.89
CA GLU A 109 10.47 -16.24 2.57
C GLU A 109 8.98 -16.47 2.40
N ALA A 110 8.56 -17.74 2.46
CA ALA A 110 7.13 -18.05 2.50
C ALA A 110 6.53 -17.63 3.85
N PRO A 111 5.27 -17.21 3.89
CA PRO A 111 4.64 -16.79 5.15
C PRO A 111 4.71 -17.85 6.25
N SER A 112 4.51 -19.14 5.90
CA SER A 112 4.54 -20.22 6.89
C SER A 112 5.92 -20.40 7.49
N GLN A 113 6.98 -20.28 6.69
CA GLN A 113 8.35 -20.38 7.17
C GLN A 113 8.72 -19.19 8.05
N TYR A 114 8.33 -18.01 7.62
CA TYR A 114 8.58 -16.79 8.39
C TYR A 114 7.91 -16.88 9.76
N ARG A 115 6.65 -17.33 9.81
CA ARG A 115 5.91 -17.44 11.06
C ARG A 115 6.57 -18.41 12.04
N LYS A 116 7.13 -19.51 11.52
CA LYS A 116 7.82 -20.49 12.38
C LYS A 116 9.09 -19.93 13.01
N ALA A 117 9.72 -18.97 12.36
CA ALA A 117 10.99 -18.40 12.80
C ALA A 117 10.86 -17.28 13.82
N ILE A 118 9.66 -16.75 14.02
CA ILE A 118 9.45 -15.61 14.92
C ILE A 118 8.81 -16.05 16.25
#